data_234bf72d3197d7e3d6e1b55edda632f5
#
_entry.id   234bf72d3197d7e3d6e1b55edda632f5
#
_cell.length_a   1.000
_cell.length_b   1.000
_cell.length_c   1.000
_cell.angle_alpha   90.00
_cell.angle_beta   90.00
_cell.angle_gamma   90.00
#
_symmetry.space_group_name_H-M   'P 1'
#
loop_
_entity.id
_entity.type
_entity.pdbx_description
1 polymer ?
#
loop_
_entity_poly.entity_id
_entity_poly.type
_entity_poly.pdbx_seq_one_letter_code
_entity_poly.pdbx_strand_id
1 'polypeptide(L)'
;GYQGAHKRDDAKPSVNWNIAMRPGKRAALDKSKKLDQLKEQLERLKASIRAKVEHPFRVIKRQFGHVKVRYRGLAKNNAQLHTLFALGNLWMARKTLRALDEQLRPQTARAA
;
A
#
# COMPACT_ATOMS: atom_id res chain seq x y z
N GLY A 1 -13.71 -5.77 8.58
CA GLY A 1 -13.10 -6.41 7.42
C GLY A 1 -14.01 -7.52 6.91
N TYR A 2 -13.98 -7.75 5.62
CA TYR A 2 -14.81 -8.73 4.91
C TYR A 2 -14.41 -10.17 5.28
N GLN A 3 -14.93 -10.65 6.42
CA GLN A 3 -14.80 -12.03 6.85
C GLN A 3 -15.83 -12.85 6.08
N GLY A 4 -15.44 -13.70 5.17
CA GLY A 4 -16.35 -14.53 4.38
C GLY A 4 -16.53 -14.07 2.92
N ALA A 5 -15.69 -13.16 2.43
CA ALA A 5 -15.71 -12.78 1.02
C ALA A 5 -15.55 -13.99 0.07
N HIS A 6 -14.78 -15.00 0.48
CA HIS A 6 -14.59 -16.25 -0.26
C HIS A 6 -15.81 -17.20 -0.26
N LYS A 7 -16.79 -16.93 0.61
CA LYS A 7 -18.01 -17.75 0.74
C LYS A 7 -19.20 -17.18 -0.02
N ARG A 8 -19.02 -16.05 -0.68
CA ARG A 8 -20.08 -15.42 -1.47
C ARG A 8 -20.29 -16.18 -2.78
N ASP A 9 -21.52 -16.24 -3.25
CA ASP A 9 -21.89 -16.92 -4.49
C ASP A 9 -21.23 -16.29 -5.74
N ASP A 10 -20.92 -14.98 -5.65
CA ASP A 10 -20.20 -14.24 -6.70
C ASP A 10 -18.66 -14.33 -6.58
N ALA A 11 -18.14 -15.05 -5.58
CA ALA A 11 -16.70 -15.23 -5.40
C ALA A 11 -16.11 -16.11 -6.50
N LYS A 12 -15.18 -15.55 -7.30
CA LYS A 12 -14.51 -16.31 -8.36
C LYS A 12 -13.65 -17.42 -7.76
N PRO A 13 -13.83 -18.70 -8.16
CA PRO A 13 -13.06 -19.82 -7.62
C PRO A 13 -11.57 -19.76 -7.96
N SER A 14 -11.19 -19.04 -9.02
CA SER A 14 -9.80 -18.85 -9.43
C SER A 14 -9.02 -17.83 -8.58
N VAL A 15 -9.68 -17.12 -7.64
CA VAL A 15 -9.05 -16.10 -6.82
C VAL A 15 -8.57 -16.68 -5.49
N ASN A 16 -7.29 -16.52 -5.20
CA ASN A 16 -6.71 -16.91 -3.91
C ASN A 16 -6.99 -15.83 -2.84
N TRP A 17 -7.96 -16.11 -1.97
CA TRP A 17 -8.44 -15.17 -0.97
C TRP A 17 -7.53 -15.14 0.27
N ASN A 18 -6.76 -14.07 0.44
CA ASN A 18 -5.90 -13.86 1.61
C ASN A 18 -6.59 -12.93 2.62
N ILE A 19 -7.50 -13.48 3.42
CA ILE A 19 -8.28 -12.75 4.42
C ILE A 19 -7.49 -12.63 5.72
N ALA A 20 -7.42 -11.42 6.29
CA ALA A 20 -6.76 -11.17 7.58
C ALA A 20 -7.55 -11.80 8.73
N MET A 21 -6.84 -12.35 9.70
CA MET A 21 -7.42 -12.92 10.90
C MET A 21 -8.06 -11.85 11.79
N ARG A 22 -9.17 -12.20 12.47
CA ARG A 22 -9.78 -11.29 13.45
C ARG A 22 -8.83 -11.02 14.61
N PRO A 23 -8.76 -9.76 15.13
CA PRO A 23 -7.85 -9.41 16.22
C PRO A 23 -7.93 -10.33 17.43
N GLY A 24 -9.13 -10.71 17.87
CA GLY A 24 -9.31 -11.64 19.00
C GLY A 24 -8.74 -13.04 18.74
N LYS A 25 -8.93 -13.60 17.53
CA LYS A 25 -8.32 -14.89 17.16
C LYS A 25 -6.80 -14.79 17.07
N ARG A 26 -6.28 -13.66 16.59
CA ARG A 26 -4.85 -13.41 16.50
C ARG A 26 -4.22 -13.26 17.90
N ALA A 27 -4.89 -12.58 18.82
CA ALA A 27 -4.44 -12.44 20.21
C ALA A 27 -4.42 -13.78 20.97
N ALA A 28 -5.28 -14.72 20.60
CA ALA A 28 -5.37 -16.07 21.19
C ALA A 28 -4.31 -17.06 20.66
N LEU A 29 -3.44 -16.66 19.71
CA LEU A 29 -2.37 -17.53 19.20
C LEU A 29 -1.32 -17.79 20.28
N ASP A 30 -0.97 -19.06 20.44
CA ASP A 30 0.06 -19.49 21.39
C ASP A 30 1.45 -19.34 20.77
N LYS A 31 2.21 -18.36 21.28
CA LYS A 31 3.56 -18.04 20.80
C LYS A 31 4.59 -19.14 21.07
N SER A 32 4.28 -20.12 21.90
CA SER A 32 5.17 -21.27 22.18
C SER A 32 5.10 -22.30 21.05
N LYS A 33 3.98 -22.37 20.31
CA LYS A 33 3.76 -23.33 19.23
C LYS A 33 4.27 -22.83 17.90
N LYS A 34 5.12 -23.59 17.24
CA LYS A 34 5.71 -23.26 15.93
C LYS A 34 4.67 -22.95 14.86
N LEU A 35 3.55 -23.68 14.85
CA LEU A 35 2.45 -23.43 13.90
C LEU A 35 1.81 -22.06 14.09
N ASP A 36 1.59 -21.64 15.33
CA ASP A 36 0.97 -20.36 15.65
C ASP A 36 1.94 -19.19 15.44
N GLN A 37 3.24 -19.42 15.62
CA GLN A 37 4.29 -18.47 15.19
C GLN A 37 4.26 -18.22 13.68
N LEU A 38 4.13 -19.28 12.87
CA LEU A 38 4.01 -19.16 11.41
C LEU A 38 2.74 -18.41 10.99
N LYS A 39 1.61 -18.68 11.65
CA LYS A 39 0.37 -17.93 11.42
C LYS A 39 0.54 -16.43 11.75
N GLU A 40 1.20 -16.10 12.84
CA GLU A 40 1.48 -14.71 13.21
C GLU A 40 2.40 -14.01 12.19
N GLN A 41 3.43 -14.70 11.69
CA GLN A 41 4.28 -14.18 10.61
C GLN A 41 3.48 -13.90 9.33
N LEU A 42 2.59 -14.84 8.95
CA LEU A 42 1.70 -14.67 7.80
C LEU A 42 0.78 -13.44 7.95
N GLU A 43 0.20 -13.26 9.14
CA GLU A 43 -0.64 -12.10 9.41
C GLU A 43 0.15 -10.77 9.39
N ARG A 44 1.40 -10.77 9.84
CA ARG A 44 2.31 -9.61 9.70
C ARG A 44 2.59 -9.29 8.23
N LEU A 45 2.83 -10.30 7.41
CA LEU A 45 3.04 -10.11 5.97
C LEU A 45 1.78 -9.53 5.29
N LYS A 46 0.60 -10.08 5.58
CA LYS A 46 -0.68 -9.53 5.08
C LYS A 46 -0.87 -8.07 5.49
N ALA A 47 -0.59 -7.74 6.75
CA ALA A 47 -0.68 -6.36 7.25
C ALA A 47 0.33 -5.42 6.54
N SER A 48 1.55 -5.89 6.30
CA SER A 48 2.58 -5.14 5.57
C SER A 48 2.18 -4.85 4.12
N ILE A 49 1.64 -5.84 3.41
CA ILE A 49 1.15 -5.67 2.04
C ILE A 49 0.01 -4.65 2.01
N ARG A 50 -0.95 -4.78 2.93
CA ARG A 50 -2.07 -3.83 3.05
C ARG A 50 -1.59 -2.40 3.32
N ALA A 51 -0.64 -2.23 4.23
CA ALA A 51 -0.05 -0.93 4.52
C ALA A 51 0.61 -0.29 3.30
N LYS A 52 1.29 -1.09 2.46
CA LYS A 52 1.88 -0.61 1.20
C LYS A 52 0.82 -0.12 0.21
N VAL A 53 -0.30 -0.83 0.10
CA VAL A 53 -1.43 -0.42 -0.77
C VAL A 53 -2.09 0.85 -0.27
N GLU A 54 -2.21 1.03 1.05
CA GLU A 54 -2.81 2.23 1.65
C GLU A 54 -1.88 3.46 1.63
N HIS A 55 -0.58 3.26 1.50
CA HIS A 55 0.42 4.34 1.55
C HIS A 55 0.24 5.44 0.48
N PRO A 56 -0.02 5.13 -0.81
CA PRO A 56 -0.28 6.15 -1.82
C PRO A 56 -1.46 7.07 -1.47
N PHE A 57 -2.54 6.53 -0.93
CA PHE A 57 -3.69 7.33 -0.48
C PHE A 57 -3.33 8.27 0.66
N ARG A 58 -2.46 7.83 1.58
CA ARG A 58 -1.93 8.69 2.63
C ARG A 58 -1.11 9.85 2.05
N VAL A 59 -0.26 9.57 1.06
CA VAL A 59 0.54 10.62 0.38
C VAL A 59 -0.40 11.63 -0.27
N ILE A 60 -1.39 11.20 -1.04
CA ILE A 60 -2.35 12.09 -1.70
C ILE A 60 -3.10 12.96 -0.68
N LYS A 61 -3.56 12.38 0.43
CA LYS A 61 -4.29 13.12 1.46
C LYS A 61 -3.42 14.09 2.25
N ARG A 62 -2.21 13.66 2.64
CA ARG A 62 -1.35 14.42 3.56
C ARG A 62 -0.39 15.37 2.86
N GLN A 63 0.23 14.96 1.75
CA GLN A 63 1.20 15.78 1.02
C GLN A 63 0.54 16.68 -0.01
N PHE A 64 -0.50 16.20 -0.68
CA PHE A 64 -1.20 16.97 -1.74
C PHE A 64 -2.55 17.53 -1.29
N GLY A 65 -2.93 17.36 -0.02
CA GLY A 65 -4.12 17.99 0.56
C GLY A 65 -5.46 17.56 -0.07
N HIS A 66 -5.52 16.38 -0.71
CA HIS A 66 -6.75 15.88 -1.32
C HIS A 66 -7.66 15.24 -0.28
N VAL A 67 -8.40 16.06 0.47
CA VAL A 67 -9.30 15.61 1.55
C VAL A 67 -10.75 15.50 1.12
N LYS A 68 -11.14 16.17 0.03
CA LYS A 68 -12.49 16.16 -0.54
C LYS A 68 -12.47 16.33 -2.05
N VAL A 69 -13.54 15.88 -2.69
CA VAL A 69 -13.79 16.09 -4.12
C VAL A 69 -13.99 17.57 -4.40
N ARG A 70 -13.31 18.12 -5.42
CA ARG A 70 -13.34 19.55 -5.77
C ARG A 70 -14.13 19.87 -7.03
N TYR A 71 -14.26 18.88 -7.94
CA TYR A 71 -14.89 19.10 -9.24
C TYR A 71 -16.24 18.40 -9.32
N ARG A 72 -17.16 18.96 -10.13
CA ARG A 72 -18.38 18.29 -10.52
C ARG A 72 -18.09 17.32 -11.66
N GLY A 73 -18.70 16.13 -11.57
CA GLY A 73 -18.60 15.09 -12.58
C GLY A 73 -17.41 14.13 -12.39
N LEU A 74 -17.60 12.92 -12.86
CA LEU A 74 -16.65 11.82 -12.68
C LEU A 74 -15.37 12.04 -13.47
N ALA A 75 -15.47 12.52 -14.72
CA ALA A 75 -14.31 12.68 -15.61
C ALA A 75 -13.24 13.63 -15.05
N LYS A 76 -13.64 14.80 -14.56
CA LYS A 76 -12.71 15.80 -13.98
C LYS A 76 -12.06 15.30 -12.68
N ASN A 77 -12.83 14.65 -11.82
CA ASN A 77 -12.30 14.06 -10.58
C ASN A 77 -11.36 12.89 -10.86
N ASN A 78 -11.66 12.08 -11.85
CA ASN A 78 -10.81 10.97 -12.28
C ASN A 78 -9.48 11.48 -12.83
N ALA A 79 -9.50 12.49 -13.72
CA ALA A 79 -8.28 13.12 -14.22
C ALA A 79 -7.42 13.72 -13.09
N GLN A 80 -8.03 14.39 -12.11
CA GLN A 80 -7.34 14.89 -10.94
C GLN A 80 -6.69 13.75 -10.13
N LEU A 81 -7.42 12.67 -9.87
CA LEU A 81 -6.88 11.53 -9.13
C LEU A 81 -5.70 10.88 -9.86
N HIS A 82 -5.78 10.70 -11.18
CA HIS A 82 -4.66 10.18 -11.97
C HIS A 82 -3.41 11.05 -11.82
N THR A 83 -3.56 12.38 -11.92
CA THR A 83 -2.44 13.32 -11.72
C THR A 83 -1.87 13.20 -10.31
N LEU A 84 -2.71 13.16 -9.28
CA LEU A 84 -2.27 13.05 -7.88
C LEU A 84 -1.56 11.72 -7.60
N PHE A 85 -2.03 10.62 -8.18
CA PHE A 85 -1.35 9.33 -8.04
C PHE A 85 -0.01 9.30 -8.76
N ALA A 86 0.10 9.89 -9.96
CA ALA A 86 1.36 10.02 -10.69
C ALA A 86 2.39 10.83 -9.88
N LEU A 87 2.00 12.00 -9.38
CA LEU A 87 2.84 12.83 -8.50
C LEU A 87 3.17 12.11 -7.17
N GLY A 88 2.21 11.36 -6.60
CA GLY A 88 2.41 10.54 -5.42
C GLY A 88 3.50 9.47 -5.62
N ASN A 89 3.49 8.81 -6.76
CA ASN A 89 4.50 7.82 -7.12
C ASN A 89 5.90 8.46 -7.24
N LEU A 90 6.01 9.60 -7.92
CA LEU A 90 7.27 10.35 -7.99
C LEU A 90 7.74 10.80 -6.61
N TRP A 91 6.84 11.30 -5.78
CA TRP A 91 7.16 11.72 -4.41
C TRP A 91 7.66 10.55 -3.55
N MET A 92 7.06 9.37 -3.67
CA MET A 92 7.51 8.16 -2.96
C MET A 92 8.86 7.68 -3.47
N ALA A 93 9.12 7.72 -4.78
CA ALA A 93 10.38 7.31 -5.40
C ALA A 93 11.51 8.34 -5.27
N ARG A 94 11.25 9.57 -4.80
CA ARG A 94 12.20 10.70 -4.82
C ARG A 94 13.57 10.42 -4.21
N LYS A 95 13.63 9.64 -3.13
CA LYS A 95 14.90 9.29 -2.48
C LYS A 95 15.74 8.36 -3.35
N THR A 96 15.10 7.36 -3.93
CA THR A 96 15.74 6.41 -4.86
C THR A 96 16.20 7.13 -6.12
N LEU A 97 15.38 8.03 -6.68
CA LEU A 97 15.73 8.83 -7.85
C LEU A 97 16.93 9.75 -7.58
N ARG A 98 16.99 10.39 -6.42
CA ARG A 98 18.15 11.21 -6.02
C ARG A 98 19.42 10.39 -5.89
N ALA A 99 19.34 9.23 -5.25
CA ALA A 99 20.49 8.34 -5.11
C ALA A 99 21.00 7.85 -6.47
N LEU A 100 20.10 7.56 -7.41
CA LEU A 100 20.48 7.20 -8.78
C LEU A 100 21.13 8.38 -9.52
N ASP A 101 20.60 9.59 -9.40
CA ASP A 101 21.17 10.80 -9.99
C ASP A 101 22.60 11.06 -9.47
N GLU A 102 22.83 10.91 -8.16
CA GLU A 102 24.15 11.03 -7.55
C GLU A 102 25.14 9.99 -8.06
N GLN A 103 24.69 8.76 -8.35
CA GLN A 103 25.54 7.71 -8.93
C GLN A 103 25.87 7.96 -10.39
N LEU A 104 24.96 8.57 -11.15
CA LEU A 104 25.12 8.82 -12.58
C LEU A 104 25.88 10.13 -12.87
N ARG A 105 26.05 11.04 -11.89
CA ARG A 105 26.81 12.27 -12.08
C ARG A 105 28.30 11.98 -12.30
N PRO A 106 28.93 12.52 -13.36
CA PRO A 106 30.34 12.38 -13.58
C PRO A 106 31.15 12.89 -12.38
N GLN A 107 32.26 12.22 -12.04
CA GLN A 107 33.09 12.60 -10.89
C GLN A 107 33.67 14.03 -11.01
N THR A 108 33.82 14.55 -12.23
CA THR A 108 34.25 15.92 -12.51
C THR A 108 33.29 16.99 -11.95
N ALA A 109 32.02 16.70 -11.81
CA ALA A 109 31.02 17.60 -11.25
C ALA A 109 30.96 17.58 -9.70
N ARG A 110 31.69 16.67 -9.03
CA ARG A 110 31.76 16.57 -7.56
C ARG A 110 32.88 17.43 -6.95
N ALA A 111 33.78 17.93 -7.75
CA ALA A 111 34.97 18.68 -7.32
C ALA A 111 34.81 20.22 -7.43
N ALA A 112 33.65 20.67 -7.87
CA ALA A 112 33.27 22.10 -7.92
C ALA A 112 32.20 22.41 -6.86
#